data_099fc1f305a8d2e76bebf1b567e40602
#
_entry.id   099fc1f305a8d2e76bebf1b567e40602
#
_cell.length_a   1.000
_cell.length_b   1.000
_cell.length_c   1.000
_cell.angle_alpha   90.00
_cell.angle_beta   90.00
_cell.angle_gamma   90.00
#
_symmetry.space_group_name_H-M   'P 1'
#
loop_
_entity.id
_entity.type
_entity.pdbx_description
1 polymer ?
#
loop_
_entity_poly.entity_id
_entity_poly.type
_entity_poly.pdbx_seq_one_letter_code
_entity_poly.pdbx_strand_id
1 'polypeptide(L)'
;SWHIENTSDRMVYRMTEWIECTLDKLGEIVGGATPSTKCEDYYGGSIPWITPKDLSSFKGRYITSGERNITEKGLASCSAQMMPKDAVLFTSRAPIGYVAIASQSVCTNQGFKSIVVNEKADPLFVYYLLKYNKDAIEAMGSGTTFKEVSGKTMRAVKVRIPLDVSYQKRIAAVLDSLDTKIENNERINDNLAA
;
A
#
# COMPACT_ATOMS: atom_id res chain seq x y z
N SER A 1 6.36 -0.44 -24.32
CA SER A 1 6.11 0.99 -24.06
C SER A 1 7.25 1.82 -24.61
N TRP A 2 6.92 2.91 -25.30
CA TRP A 2 7.84 3.71 -26.07
C TRP A 2 8.07 5.07 -25.41
N HIS A 3 9.33 5.49 -25.31
CA HIS A 3 9.73 6.85 -24.98
C HIS A 3 10.18 7.57 -26.24
N ILE A 4 9.89 8.86 -26.32
CA ILE A 4 10.42 9.74 -27.36
C ILE A 4 11.50 10.61 -26.73
N GLU A 5 12.76 10.37 -27.02
CA GLU A 5 13.86 11.30 -26.74
C GLU A 5 14.13 12.10 -28.02
N ASN A 6 14.00 13.42 -27.93
CA ASN A 6 14.30 14.32 -29.04
C ASN A 6 15.79 14.67 -28.97
N THR A 7 16.61 13.93 -29.71
CA THR A 7 17.98 14.32 -30.02
C THR A 7 18.04 14.63 -31.49
N SER A 8 18.29 15.91 -31.84
CA SER A 8 18.48 16.46 -33.17
C SER A 8 18.21 15.47 -34.33
N ASP A 9 17.00 15.53 -34.89
CA ASP A 9 16.53 14.89 -36.15
C ASP A 9 16.31 13.37 -36.17
N ARG A 10 16.33 12.66 -35.04
CA ARG A 10 15.81 11.27 -34.99
C ARG A 10 14.99 11.05 -33.73
N MET A 11 13.68 10.79 -33.87
CA MET A 11 12.87 10.20 -32.79
C MET A 11 13.41 8.81 -32.50
N VAL A 12 14.13 8.67 -31.38
CA VAL A 12 14.57 7.36 -30.88
C VAL A 12 13.51 6.84 -29.93
N TYR A 13 12.76 5.84 -30.37
CA TYR A 13 11.83 5.12 -29.50
C TYR A 13 12.62 4.10 -28.68
N ARG A 14 12.80 4.36 -27.37
CA ARG A 14 13.36 3.37 -26.46
C ARG A 14 12.23 2.58 -25.80
N MET A 15 12.30 1.26 -25.91
CA MET A 15 11.43 0.39 -25.10
C MET A 15 11.88 0.45 -23.64
N THR A 16 10.94 0.72 -22.76
CA THR A 16 11.22 0.62 -21.31
C THR A 16 11.48 -0.84 -20.96
N GLU A 17 12.60 -1.10 -20.31
CA GLU A 17 12.96 -2.42 -19.83
C GLU A 17 12.05 -2.81 -18.66
N TRP A 18 11.47 -4.01 -18.75
CA TRP A 18 10.70 -4.63 -17.69
C TRP A 18 11.50 -5.76 -17.06
N ILE A 19 11.61 -5.73 -15.74
CA ILE A 19 12.33 -6.75 -14.98
C ILE A 19 11.38 -7.50 -14.05
N GLU A 20 11.72 -8.77 -13.76
CA GLU A 20 11.12 -9.52 -12.66
C GLU A 20 11.98 -9.33 -11.42
N CYS A 21 11.35 -9.00 -10.30
CA CYS A 21 12.01 -8.90 -9.00
C CYS A 21 11.06 -9.35 -7.90
N THR A 22 11.56 -9.45 -6.67
CA THR A 22 10.75 -9.70 -5.48
C THR A 22 10.38 -8.38 -4.79
N LEU A 23 9.26 -8.35 -4.04
CA LEU A 23 8.77 -7.13 -3.38
C LEU A 23 9.78 -6.54 -2.40
N ASP A 24 10.63 -7.35 -1.76
CA ASP A 24 11.72 -6.87 -0.88
C ASP A 24 12.78 -6.03 -1.60
N LYS A 25 12.83 -6.07 -2.93
CA LYS A 25 13.72 -5.20 -3.74
C LYS A 25 13.13 -3.80 -3.94
N LEU A 26 11.83 -3.64 -3.74
CA LEU A 26 11.11 -2.37 -3.90
C LEU A 26 10.97 -1.60 -2.58
N GLY A 27 11.23 -2.23 -1.46
CA GLY A 27 11.13 -1.61 -0.14
C GLY A 27 11.21 -2.59 1.01
N GLU A 28 11.17 -2.05 2.22
CA GLU A 28 11.13 -2.84 3.45
C GLU A 28 9.71 -3.33 3.73
N ILE A 29 9.57 -4.63 4.01
CA ILE A 29 8.29 -5.20 4.44
C ILE A 29 8.16 -5.08 5.96
N VAL A 30 7.22 -4.26 6.39
CA VAL A 30 6.95 -3.93 7.79
C VAL A 30 5.65 -4.58 8.24
N GLY A 31 5.70 -5.30 9.35
CA GLY A 31 4.53 -5.80 10.06
C GLY A 31 4.05 -4.81 11.11
N GLY A 32 2.79 -4.93 11.50
CA GLY A 32 2.25 -4.17 12.61
C GLY A 32 2.06 -5.00 13.89
N ALA A 33 1.61 -4.33 14.94
CA ALA A 33 1.26 -4.96 16.21
C ALA A 33 0.11 -4.23 16.92
N THR A 34 -0.48 -4.90 17.90
CA THR A 34 -1.57 -4.35 18.71
C THR A 34 -1.10 -4.18 20.14
N PRO A 35 -1.11 -2.96 20.70
CA PRO A 35 -0.94 -2.75 22.13
C PRO A 35 -1.98 -3.54 22.93
N SER A 36 -1.66 -3.90 24.18
CA SER A 36 -2.62 -4.62 25.02
C SER A 36 -3.94 -3.85 25.16
N THR A 37 -5.04 -4.46 24.76
CA THR A 37 -6.39 -3.86 24.86
C THR A 37 -6.89 -3.75 26.30
N LYS A 38 -6.20 -4.37 27.25
CA LYS A 38 -6.50 -4.27 28.69
C LYS A 38 -5.98 -2.98 29.33
N CYS A 39 -5.13 -2.22 28.65
CA CYS A 39 -4.55 -0.98 29.13
C CYS A 39 -5.12 0.20 28.33
N GLU A 40 -6.03 0.95 28.92
CA GLU A 40 -6.68 2.10 28.30
C GLU A 40 -5.67 3.21 27.97
N ASP A 41 -4.62 3.39 28.79
CA ASP A 41 -3.55 4.37 28.58
C ASP A 41 -2.78 4.20 27.24
N TYR A 42 -2.92 3.07 26.57
CA TYR A 42 -2.26 2.81 25.29
C TYR A 42 -3.03 3.39 24.12
N TYR A 43 -4.26 3.84 24.31
CA TYR A 43 -5.17 4.32 23.28
C TYR A 43 -5.58 5.77 23.51
N GLY A 44 -6.16 6.39 22.47
CA GLY A 44 -6.63 7.78 22.56
C GLY A 44 -5.52 8.84 22.41
N GLY A 45 -4.32 8.45 21.97
CA GLY A 45 -3.21 9.37 21.71
C GLY A 45 -3.26 10.01 20.33
N SER A 46 -2.11 10.54 19.89
CA SER A 46 -1.94 11.24 18.61
C SER A 46 -1.35 10.39 17.50
N ILE A 47 -0.88 9.15 17.78
CA ILE A 47 -0.24 8.28 16.80
C ILE A 47 -1.31 7.55 16.00
N PRO A 48 -1.41 7.78 14.67
CA PRO A 48 -2.33 7.06 13.81
C PRO A 48 -2.00 5.56 13.78
N TRP A 49 -2.98 4.74 14.14
CA TRP A 49 -2.87 3.28 14.18
C TRP A 49 -3.98 2.67 13.33
N ILE A 50 -3.60 2.08 12.21
CA ILE A 50 -4.53 1.60 11.19
C ILE A 50 -4.79 0.11 11.36
N THR A 51 -6.06 -0.29 11.20
CA THR A 51 -6.52 -1.68 11.23
C THR A 51 -7.16 -2.09 9.91
N PRO A 52 -7.29 -3.39 9.58
CA PRO A 52 -8.03 -3.82 8.40
C PRO A 52 -9.47 -3.34 8.36
N LYS A 53 -10.12 -3.13 9.52
CA LYS A 53 -11.46 -2.56 9.62
C LYS A 53 -11.51 -1.15 9.01
N ASP A 54 -10.50 -0.33 9.27
CA ASP A 54 -10.44 1.03 8.72
C ASP A 54 -10.38 1.04 7.20
N LEU A 55 -9.73 0.03 6.59
CA LEU A 55 -9.66 -0.09 5.14
C LEU A 55 -10.90 -0.76 4.52
N SER A 56 -11.75 -1.43 5.30
CA SER A 56 -12.93 -2.14 4.77
C SER A 56 -13.97 -1.22 4.14
N SER A 57 -14.10 -0.01 4.66
CA SER A 57 -15.02 1.04 4.16
C SER A 57 -14.30 2.19 3.47
N PHE A 58 -12.97 2.13 3.42
CA PHE A 58 -12.16 3.20 2.85
C PHE A 58 -12.18 3.14 1.31
N LYS A 59 -12.68 4.18 0.68
CA LYS A 59 -12.79 4.27 -0.78
C LYS A 59 -11.63 5.02 -1.44
N GLY A 60 -10.85 5.77 -0.66
CA GLY A 60 -9.72 6.57 -1.16
C GLY A 60 -8.44 5.76 -1.37
N ARG A 61 -7.39 6.44 -1.86
CA ARG A 61 -6.04 5.89 -1.98
C ARG A 61 -5.15 6.24 -0.80
N TYR A 62 -5.30 7.45 -0.26
CA TYR A 62 -4.44 8.01 0.78
C TYR A 62 -5.17 8.06 2.12
N ILE A 63 -4.67 7.30 3.11
CA ILE A 63 -5.25 7.25 4.45
C ILE A 63 -4.40 8.05 5.43
N THR A 64 -5.07 8.87 6.25
CA THR A 64 -4.42 9.72 7.26
C THR A 64 -4.43 9.09 8.64
N SER A 65 -5.55 8.48 9.04
CA SER A 65 -5.75 7.85 10.36
C SER A 65 -6.79 6.75 10.28
N GLY A 66 -6.84 5.88 11.27
CA GLY A 66 -7.93 4.95 11.51
C GLY A 66 -8.97 5.51 12.49
N GLU A 67 -9.88 4.65 12.92
CA GLU A 67 -10.89 4.95 13.95
C GLU A 67 -10.26 5.24 15.32
N ARG A 68 -9.10 4.61 15.59
CA ARG A 68 -8.41 4.69 16.88
C ARG A 68 -6.95 5.06 16.69
N ASN A 69 -6.48 5.99 17.50
CA ASN A 69 -5.06 6.30 17.65
C ASN A 69 -4.49 5.62 18.89
N ILE A 70 -3.16 5.48 18.94
CA ILE A 70 -2.44 4.99 20.12
C ILE A 70 -1.56 6.09 20.70
N THR A 71 -1.15 5.90 21.98
CA THR A 71 -0.22 6.80 22.65
C THR A 71 1.22 6.35 22.42
N GLU A 72 2.19 7.21 22.78
CA GLU A 72 3.62 6.84 22.80
C GLU A 72 3.87 5.60 23.70
N LYS A 73 3.16 5.52 24.84
CA LYS A 73 3.21 4.34 25.71
C LYS A 73 2.68 3.09 24.98
N GLY A 74 1.57 3.24 24.23
CA GLY A 74 1.00 2.15 23.44
C GLY A 74 1.97 1.68 22.37
N LEU A 75 2.59 2.58 21.64
CA LEU A 75 3.60 2.25 20.62
C LEU A 75 4.81 1.53 21.28
N ALA A 76 5.32 2.05 22.38
CA ALA A 76 6.47 1.46 23.09
C ALA A 76 6.15 0.09 23.73
N SER A 77 4.87 -0.22 23.97
CA SER A 77 4.43 -1.47 24.61
C SER A 77 4.37 -2.68 23.67
N CYS A 78 4.53 -2.48 22.39
CA CYS A 78 4.39 -3.54 21.38
C CYS A 78 5.44 -3.39 20.25
N SER A 79 5.45 -4.34 19.32
CA SER A 79 6.38 -4.35 18.17
C SER A 79 5.86 -3.59 16.96
N ALA A 80 4.85 -2.73 17.11
CA ALA A 80 4.41 -1.84 16.03
C ALA A 80 5.52 -0.85 15.69
N GLN A 81 5.71 -0.63 14.40
CA GLN A 81 6.72 0.29 13.89
C GLN A 81 6.04 1.45 13.17
N MET A 82 6.57 2.66 13.38
CA MET A 82 6.17 3.83 12.61
C MET A 82 6.69 3.70 11.19
N MET A 83 5.82 3.85 10.23
CA MET A 83 6.16 3.93 8.82
C MET A 83 6.01 5.37 8.36
N PRO A 84 6.88 5.87 7.46
CA PRO A 84 6.81 7.24 6.96
C PRO A 84 5.58 7.44 6.05
N LYS A 85 5.30 8.71 5.75
CA LYS A 85 4.45 9.08 4.62
C LYS A 85 4.87 8.30 3.37
N ASP A 86 3.90 7.99 2.50
CA ASP A 86 4.05 7.25 1.25
C ASP A 86 4.36 5.75 1.43
N ALA A 87 4.36 5.22 2.67
CA ALA A 87 4.34 3.78 2.89
C ALA A 87 3.05 3.18 2.31
N VAL A 88 3.16 2.04 1.61
CA VAL A 88 2.01 1.34 1.02
C VAL A 88 1.54 0.27 1.99
N LEU A 89 0.35 0.46 2.54
CA LEU A 89 -0.28 -0.44 3.49
C LEU A 89 -0.96 -1.58 2.74
N PHE A 90 -0.72 -2.82 3.17
CA PHE A 90 -1.35 -4.01 2.59
C PHE A 90 -1.83 -4.94 3.69
N THR A 91 -3.14 -5.28 3.68
CA THR A 91 -3.68 -6.22 4.66
C THR A 91 -3.27 -7.65 4.29
N SER A 92 -2.65 -8.33 5.24
CA SER A 92 -2.16 -9.70 5.09
C SER A 92 -3.14 -10.76 5.61
N ARG A 93 -4.23 -10.34 6.27
CA ARG A 93 -5.31 -11.20 6.79
C ARG A 93 -6.59 -10.41 7.06
N ALA A 94 -7.71 -11.10 7.08
CA ALA A 94 -9.04 -10.72 7.60
C ALA A 94 -9.64 -9.40 7.04
N PRO A 95 -9.77 -9.19 5.76
CA PRO A 95 -9.37 -9.97 4.61
C PRO A 95 -7.97 -9.61 4.09
N ILE A 96 -7.40 -10.44 3.23
CA ILE A 96 -6.16 -10.15 2.51
C ILE A 96 -6.48 -9.20 1.35
N GLY A 97 -5.60 -8.19 1.14
CA GLY A 97 -5.56 -7.43 -0.12
C GLY A 97 -6.27 -6.09 -0.11
N TYR A 98 -6.63 -5.52 1.05
CA TYR A 98 -6.89 -4.08 1.11
C TYR A 98 -5.58 -3.32 1.00
N VAL A 99 -5.58 -2.26 0.21
CA VAL A 99 -4.39 -1.45 -0.06
C VAL A 99 -4.69 0.02 0.15
N ALA A 100 -3.80 0.74 0.82
CA ALA A 100 -3.85 2.20 0.93
C ALA A 100 -2.42 2.77 0.98
N ILE A 101 -2.27 4.07 0.75
CA ILE A 101 -1.01 4.80 0.90
C ILE A 101 -1.12 5.67 2.15
N ALA A 102 -0.12 5.65 3.00
CA ALA A 102 -0.07 6.52 4.17
C ALA A 102 0.16 7.98 3.75
N SER A 103 -0.76 8.89 4.08
CA SER A 103 -0.61 10.32 3.78
C SER A 103 0.27 11.06 4.80
N GLN A 104 0.58 10.43 5.91
CA GLN A 104 1.48 10.87 6.97
C GLN A 104 2.14 9.65 7.63
N SER A 105 2.97 9.86 8.64
CA SER A 105 3.52 8.75 9.42
C SER A 105 2.42 8.02 10.18
N VAL A 106 2.37 6.69 10.05
CA VAL A 106 1.36 5.82 10.67
C VAL A 106 2.01 4.53 11.19
N CYS A 107 1.33 3.83 12.07
CA CYS A 107 1.61 2.43 12.36
C CYS A 107 0.34 1.59 12.13
N THR A 108 0.48 0.26 12.15
CA THR A 108 -0.62 -0.66 11.85
C THR A 108 -0.72 -1.77 12.89
N ASN A 109 -1.85 -2.45 12.92
CA ASN A 109 -1.96 -3.69 13.70
C ASN A 109 -1.27 -4.86 12.96
N GLN A 110 -1.24 -6.05 13.60
CA GLN A 110 -0.61 -7.26 13.05
C GLN A 110 -1.27 -7.80 11.77
N GLY A 111 -2.40 -7.27 11.36
CA GLY A 111 -3.11 -7.65 10.13
C GLY A 111 -2.47 -7.11 8.85
N PHE A 112 -1.35 -6.41 8.95
CA PHE A 112 -0.67 -5.80 7.79
C PHE A 112 0.72 -6.39 7.55
N LYS A 113 1.11 -6.35 6.28
CA LYS A 113 2.49 -6.48 5.78
C LYS A 113 2.68 -5.37 4.76
N SER A 114 3.01 -4.19 5.26
CA SER A 114 3.14 -2.96 4.49
C SER A 114 4.53 -2.85 3.85
N ILE A 115 4.67 -1.96 2.87
CA ILE A 115 5.94 -1.72 2.17
C ILE A 115 6.35 -0.26 2.39
N VAL A 116 7.48 -0.05 3.03
CA VAL A 116 8.18 1.24 3.03
C VAL A 116 9.02 1.29 1.75
N VAL A 117 8.50 1.99 0.75
CA VAL A 117 9.04 1.97 -0.62
C VAL A 117 10.39 2.67 -0.67
N ASN A 118 11.35 2.10 -1.38
CA ASN A 118 12.67 2.68 -1.61
C ASN A 118 12.75 3.44 -2.95
N GLU A 119 13.93 3.99 -3.26
CA GLU A 119 14.18 4.80 -4.46
C GLU A 119 14.01 4.05 -5.80
N LYS A 120 13.88 2.74 -5.79
CA LYS A 120 13.70 1.90 -7.00
C LYS A 120 12.26 1.81 -7.46
N ALA A 121 11.32 2.31 -6.66
CA ALA A 121 9.91 2.26 -7.00
C ALA A 121 9.16 3.53 -6.59
N ASP A 122 8.08 3.80 -7.30
CA ASP A 122 7.14 4.88 -6.96
C ASP A 122 6.02 4.33 -6.06
N PRO A 123 5.68 4.99 -4.93
CA PRO A 123 4.67 4.50 -4.00
C PRO A 123 3.28 4.31 -4.63
N LEU A 124 2.84 5.22 -5.51
CA LEU A 124 1.56 5.10 -6.18
C LEU A 124 1.57 3.94 -7.19
N PHE A 125 2.69 3.73 -7.87
CA PHE A 125 2.87 2.56 -8.72
C PHE A 125 2.82 1.25 -7.91
N VAL A 126 3.49 1.19 -6.74
CA VAL A 126 3.46 0.02 -5.84
C VAL A 126 2.05 -0.24 -5.32
N TYR A 127 1.27 0.80 -5.02
CA TYR A 127 -0.15 0.65 -4.66
C TYR A 127 -0.93 -0.08 -5.75
N TYR A 128 -0.82 0.33 -7.01
CA TYR A 128 -1.50 -0.35 -8.13
C TYR A 128 -0.92 -1.73 -8.40
N LEU A 129 0.39 -1.89 -8.25
CA LEU A 129 1.05 -3.19 -8.39
C LEU A 129 0.51 -4.22 -7.39
N LEU A 130 0.29 -3.84 -6.14
CA LEU A 130 -0.29 -4.70 -5.11
C LEU A 130 -1.77 -5.00 -5.38
N LYS A 131 -2.55 -4.00 -5.82
CA LYS A 131 -3.95 -4.23 -6.24
C LYS A 131 -4.03 -5.24 -7.38
N TYR A 132 -3.16 -5.09 -8.39
CA TYR A 132 -3.12 -5.99 -9.54
C TYR A 132 -2.73 -7.43 -9.16
N ASN A 133 -1.78 -7.59 -8.24
CA ASN A 133 -1.30 -8.89 -7.80
C ASN A 133 -2.07 -9.48 -6.60
N LYS A 134 -3.16 -8.85 -6.15
CA LYS A 134 -3.90 -9.23 -4.93
C LYS A 134 -4.22 -10.72 -4.89
N ASP A 135 -4.85 -11.24 -5.93
CA ASP A 135 -5.33 -12.64 -5.98
C ASP A 135 -4.16 -13.64 -5.95
N ALA A 136 -3.06 -13.31 -6.64
CA ALA A 136 -1.84 -14.11 -6.62
C ALA A 136 -1.19 -14.10 -5.22
N ILE A 137 -1.13 -12.94 -4.56
CA ILE A 137 -0.63 -12.80 -3.19
C ILE A 137 -1.51 -13.58 -2.22
N GLU A 138 -2.83 -13.44 -2.33
CA GLU A 138 -3.79 -14.16 -1.50
C GLU A 138 -3.68 -15.68 -1.68
N ALA A 139 -3.43 -16.15 -2.90
CA ALA A 139 -3.22 -17.58 -3.19
C ALA A 139 -1.99 -18.15 -2.46
N MET A 140 -0.97 -17.31 -2.18
CA MET A 140 0.24 -17.70 -1.44
C MET A 140 0.03 -17.71 0.09
N GLY A 141 -1.10 -17.23 0.58
CA GLY A 141 -1.44 -17.25 2.01
C GLY A 141 -1.60 -18.68 2.53
N SER A 142 -1.22 -18.90 3.77
CA SER A 142 -1.32 -20.17 4.49
C SER A 142 -2.27 -20.06 5.69
N GLY A 143 -2.78 -21.19 6.15
CA GLY A 143 -3.70 -21.29 7.27
C GLY A 143 -5.01 -21.99 6.87
N THR A 144 -5.45 -22.93 7.71
CA THR A 144 -6.66 -23.74 7.46
C THR A 144 -7.95 -23.01 7.84
N THR A 145 -7.95 -22.25 8.90
CA THR A 145 -9.13 -21.51 9.40
C THR A 145 -9.08 -20.04 9.01
N PHE A 146 -7.92 -19.41 9.10
CA PHE A 146 -7.71 -18.01 8.70
C PHE A 146 -6.45 -17.92 7.84
N LYS A 147 -6.66 -17.57 6.59
CA LYS A 147 -5.58 -17.38 5.62
C LYS A 147 -4.76 -16.12 5.98
N GLU A 148 -3.45 -16.25 6.03
CA GLU A 148 -2.54 -15.12 6.26
C GLU A 148 -1.33 -15.20 5.33
N VAL A 149 -0.93 -14.07 4.80
CA VAL A 149 0.33 -13.90 4.07
C VAL A 149 1.41 -13.49 5.06
N SER A 150 2.38 -14.38 5.28
CA SER A 150 3.51 -14.10 6.19
C SER A 150 4.43 -13.01 5.64
N GLY A 151 5.20 -12.35 6.52
CA GLY A 151 6.23 -11.40 6.09
C GLY A 151 7.29 -12.05 5.18
N LYS A 152 7.63 -13.33 5.40
CA LYS A 152 8.52 -14.10 4.53
C LYS A 152 7.91 -14.27 3.14
N THR A 153 6.64 -14.68 3.09
CA THR A 153 5.90 -14.84 1.83
C THR A 153 5.80 -13.50 1.08
N MET A 154 5.43 -12.42 1.79
CA MET A 154 5.29 -11.11 1.17
C MET A 154 6.60 -10.61 0.55
N ARG A 155 7.74 -10.79 1.24
CA ARG A 155 9.07 -10.47 0.69
C ARG A 155 9.39 -11.22 -0.59
N ALA A 156 8.99 -12.48 -0.69
CA ALA A 156 9.29 -13.38 -1.81
C ALA A 156 8.29 -13.28 -2.98
N VAL A 157 7.24 -12.46 -2.88
CA VAL A 157 6.29 -12.25 -3.99
C VAL A 157 7.04 -11.71 -5.20
N LYS A 158 6.95 -12.43 -6.31
CA LYS A 158 7.54 -12.02 -7.59
C LYS A 158 6.60 -11.06 -8.30
N VAL A 159 7.15 -9.97 -8.78
CA VAL A 159 6.44 -8.93 -9.53
C VAL A 159 7.24 -8.53 -10.76
N ARG A 160 6.54 -8.03 -11.77
CA ARG A 160 7.16 -7.50 -12.99
C ARG A 160 6.95 -5.99 -13.03
N ILE A 161 8.03 -5.24 -13.14
CA ILE A 161 8.02 -3.79 -13.07
C ILE A 161 8.87 -3.16 -14.17
N PRO A 162 8.58 -1.92 -14.59
CA PRO A 162 9.52 -1.12 -15.37
C PRO A 162 10.73 -0.76 -14.51
N LEU A 163 11.93 -0.85 -15.04
CA LEU A 163 13.15 -0.44 -14.35
C LEU A 163 13.19 1.08 -14.13
N ASP A 164 12.68 1.85 -15.08
CA ASP A 164 12.61 3.31 -15.02
C ASP A 164 11.46 3.78 -14.11
N VAL A 165 11.81 4.40 -12.97
CA VAL A 165 10.85 4.96 -12.01
C VAL A 165 9.98 6.06 -12.62
N SER A 166 10.50 6.84 -13.56
CA SER A 166 9.70 7.87 -14.25
C SER A 166 8.61 7.25 -15.12
N TYR A 167 8.85 6.06 -15.66
CA TYR A 167 7.84 5.30 -16.35
C TYR A 167 6.80 4.66 -15.42
N GLN A 168 7.24 4.17 -14.24
CA GLN A 168 6.31 3.73 -13.19
C GLN A 168 5.34 4.85 -12.81
N LYS A 169 5.85 6.07 -12.56
CA LYS A 169 5.03 7.26 -12.26
C LYS A 169 3.99 7.56 -13.34
N ARG A 170 4.37 7.44 -14.63
CA ARG A 170 3.41 7.66 -15.73
C ARG A 170 2.29 6.62 -15.76
N ILE A 171 2.63 5.34 -15.56
CA ILE A 171 1.63 4.28 -15.44
C ILE A 171 0.67 4.59 -14.28
N ALA A 172 1.24 4.89 -13.11
CA ALA A 172 0.48 5.20 -11.91
C ALA A 172 -0.43 6.42 -12.11
N ALA A 173 0.05 7.49 -12.76
CA ALA A 173 -0.75 8.69 -13.02
C ALA A 173 -1.96 8.42 -13.93
N VAL A 174 -1.83 7.54 -14.92
CA VAL A 174 -2.97 7.14 -15.78
C VAL A 174 -4.02 6.41 -14.95
N LEU A 175 -3.61 5.43 -14.13
CA LEU A 175 -4.52 4.66 -13.27
C LEU A 175 -5.18 5.57 -12.22
N ASP A 176 -4.42 6.49 -11.62
CA ASP A 176 -4.91 7.47 -10.66
C ASP A 176 -5.97 8.39 -11.25
N SER A 177 -5.76 8.82 -12.49
CA SER A 177 -6.74 9.65 -13.21
C SER A 177 -8.07 8.91 -13.46
N LEU A 178 -8.01 7.60 -13.71
CA LEU A 178 -9.19 6.76 -13.90
C LEU A 178 -9.93 6.54 -12.57
N ASP A 179 -9.21 6.17 -11.51
CA ASP A 179 -9.80 6.01 -10.17
C ASP A 179 -10.43 7.34 -9.69
N THR A 180 -9.78 8.47 -9.92
CA THR A 180 -10.32 9.80 -9.58
C THR A 180 -11.62 10.10 -10.33
N LYS A 181 -11.74 9.70 -11.60
CA LYS A 181 -12.99 9.84 -12.36
C LYS A 181 -14.10 8.95 -11.79
N ILE A 182 -13.77 7.71 -11.44
CA ILE A 182 -14.73 6.77 -10.82
C ILE A 182 -15.24 7.35 -9.50
N GLU A 183 -14.37 7.80 -8.62
CA GLU A 183 -14.72 8.41 -7.33
C GLU A 183 -15.59 9.66 -7.49
N ASN A 184 -15.28 10.52 -8.49
CA ASN A 184 -16.07 11.69 -8.78
C ASN A 184 -17.47 11.32 -9.29
N ASN A 185 -17.58 10.32 -10.16
CA ASN A 185 -18.87 9.86 -10.69
C ASN A 185 -19.73 9.23 -9.57
N GLU A 186 -19.14 8.41 -8.69
CA GLU A 186 -19.84 7.87 -7.52
C GLU A 186 -20.40 9.00 -6.64
N ARG A 187 -19.58 10.00 -6.32
CA ARG A 187 -20.02 11.16 -5.52
C ARG A 187 -21.13 11.96 -6.18
N ILE A 188 -21.09 12.11 -7.52
CA ILE A 188 -22.17 12.79 -8.27
C ILE A 188 -23.45 11.96 -8.18
N ASN A 189 -23.37 10.64 -8.37
CA ASN A 189 -24.52 9.76 -8.28
C ASN A 189 -25.16 9.76 -6.87
N ASP A 190 -24.32 9.72 -5.82
CA ASP A 190 -24.80 9.79 -4.43
C ASP A 190 -25.55 11.11 -4.16
N ASN A 191 -25.04 12.23 -4.70
CA ASN A 191 -25.70 13.54 -4.57
C ASN A 191 -27.00 13.68 -5.39
N LEU A 192 -27.13 12.94 -6.50
CA LEU A 192 -28.34 12.93 -7.31
C LEU A 192 -29.45 12.02 -6.75
N ALA A 193 -29.07 11.07 -5.90
CA ALA A 193 -29.98 10.12 -5.26
C ALA A 193 -30.50 10.61 -3.90
N ALA A 194 -29.97 11.72 -3.35
CA ALA A 194 -30.35 12.35 -2.09
C ALA A 194 -31.39 13.46 -2.31
#